data_700ece890c77a902b17c128cac3352fe
#
_entry.id   700ece890c77a902b17c128cac3352fe
#
_cell.length_a   1.000
_cell.length_b   1.000
_cell.length_c   1.000
_cell.angle_alpha   90.00
_cell.angle_beta   90.00
_cell.angle_gamma   90.00
#
_symmetry.space_group_name_H-M   'P 1'
#
loop_
_entity.id
_entity.type
_entity.pdbx_description
1 polymer ?
#
loop_
_entity_poly.entity_id
_entity_poly.type
_entity_poly.pdbx_seq_one_letter_code
_entity_poly.pdbx_strand_id
1 'polypeptide(L)'
;MVTVAQINTISPAVTGANPAYETLYQDYIDANPGLFSDPATVAEVQAMLDAVNTSQSVLEQIGNEGDSPDTVNAVVTVAQINTISPAVTGANPAYETLYQDYIDTNPGLFSDPATVAEVQAMLDAVNTSQSVLEQIGTEGDSPDTVNAVVTVAQINTISPAVTGANPAYETLYQDY
;
A
#
# COMPACT_ATOMS: atom_id res chain seq x y z
N MET A 1 7.97 25.01 -13.95
CA MET A 1 7.05 24.57 -12.91
C MET A 1 5.65 25.05 -13.26
N VAL A 2 4.70 24.16 -13.41
CA VAL A 2 3.29 24.48 -13.74
C VAL A 2 2.52 24.71 -12.45
N THR A 3 1.72 25.77 -12.36
CA THR A 3 0.90 26.08 -11.19
C THR A 3 -0.57 25.72 -11.43
N VAL A 4 -1.34 25.48 -10.35
CA VAL A 4 -2.80 25.28 -10.46
C VAL A 4 -3.48 26.48 -11.09
N ALA A 5 -2.99 27.71 -10.83
CA ALA A 5 -3.52 28.91 -11.51
C ALA A 5 -3.35 28.84 -13.03
N GLN A 6 -2.22 28.33 -13.53
CA GLN A 6 -1.99 28.12 -14.96
C GLN A 6 -2.84 26.98 -15.52
N ILE A 7 -2.98 25.87 -14.79
CA ILE A 7 -3.85 24.76 -15.18
C ILE A 7 -5.28 25.25 -15.39
N ASN A 8 -5.78 26.09 -14.50
CA ASN A 8 -7.13 26.66 -14.58
C ASN A 8 -7.36 27.63 -15.77
N THR A 9 -6.30 28.01 -16.51
CA THR A 9 -6.42 28.81 -17.74
C THR A 9 -6.53 27.96 -19.01
N ILE A 10 -6.42 26.64 -18.91
CA ILE A 10 -6.48 25.72 -20.06
C ILE A 10 -7.89 25.76 -20.68
N SER A 11 -7.95 25.78 -22.02
CA SER A 11 -9.21 25.76 -22.77
C SER A 11 -9.19 24.66 -23.84
N PRO A 12 -10.20 23.80 -23.92
CA PRO A 12 -11.36 23.70 -23.00
C PRO A 12 -10.94 23.44 -21.56
N ALA A 13 -11.75 23.89 -20.60
CA ALA A 13 -11.41 23.86 -19.20
C ALA A 13 -11.22 22.42 -18.66
N VAL A 14 -10.15 22.21 -17.90
CA VAL A 14 -9.97 21.02 -17.05
C VAL A 14 -10.71 21.23 -15.72
N THR A 15 -10.97 20.14 -15.01
CA THR A 15 -11.70 20.15 -13.74
C THR A 15 -10.93 19.45 -12.63
N GLY A 16 -11.20 19.81 -11.37
CA GLY A 16 -10.63 19.14 -10.21
C GLY A 16 -9.21 19.56 -9.84
N ALA A 17 -8.65 20.61 -10.44
CA ALA A 17 -7.35 21.13 -10.02
C ALA A 17 -7.44 21.71 -8.59
N ASN A 18 -6.75 21.05 -7.64
CA ASN A 18 -6.76 21.41 -6.22
C ASN A 18 -5.44 22.13 -5.85
N PRO A 19 -5.50 23.36 -5.35
CA PRO A 19 -4.29 24.11 -4.96
C PRO A 19 -3.45 23.39 -3.87
N ALA A 20 -4.06 22.60 -3.02
CA ALA A 20 -3.35 21.82 -2.00
C ALA A 20 -2.45 20.72 -2.61
N TYR A 21 -2.73 20.30 -3.84
CA TYR A 21 -2.01 19.23 -4.54
C TYR A 21 -1.06 19.75 -5.65
N GLU A 22 -0.79 21.06 -5.68
CA GLU A 22 0.06 21.67 -6.74
C GLU A 22 1.41 20.97 -6.85
N THR A 23 2.09 20.70 -5.74
CA THR A 23 3.36 19.98 -5.74
C THR A 23 3.22 18.56 -6.26
N LEU A 24 2.14 17.86 -5.90
CA LEU A 24 1.88 16.48 -6.34
C LEU A 24 1.63 16.41 -7.86
N TYR A 25 0.98 17.40 -8.45
CA TYR A 25 0.84 17.49 -9.92
C TYR A 25 2.18 17.67 -10.61
N GLN A 26 3.08 18.48 -10.02
CA GLN A 26 4.43 18.69 -10.54
C GLN A 26 5.26 17.40 -10.44
N ASP A 27 5.24 16.75 -9.30
CA ASP A 27 5.93 15.47 -9.05
C ASP A 27 5.41 14.37 -10.01
N TYR A 28 4.10 14.37 -10.28
CA TYR A 28 3.52 13.44 -11.26
C TYR A 28 4.04 13.67 -12.67
N ILE A 29 4.14 14.92 -13.10
CA ILE A 29 4.69 15.27 -14.42
C ILE A 29 6.14 14.82 -14.52
N ASP A 30 6.95 15.11 -13.51
CA ASP A 30 8.38 14.80 -13.49
C ASP A 30 8.64 13.28 -13.46
N ALA A 31 7.79 12.53 -12.76
CA ALA A 31 7.87 11.06 -12.69
C ALA A 31 7.37 10.35 -13.96
N ASN A 32 6.55 11.01 -14.78
CA ASN A 32 5.87 10.40 -15.93
C ASN A 32 6.12 11.16 -17.25
N PRO A 33 7.36 11.41 -17.65
CA PRO A 33 7.66 12.26 -18.82
C PRO A 33 7.10 11.71 -20.14
N GLY A 34 6.81 10.39 -20.21
CA GLY A 34 6.24 9.74 -21.40
C GLY A 34 4.73 9.83 -21.52
N LEU A 35 4.02 10.35 -20.50
CA LEU A 35 2.56 10.48 -20.52
C LEU A 35 2.07 11.81 -21.12
N PHE A 36 2.98 12.72 -21.42
CA PHE A 36 2.65 14.04 -21.95
C PHE A 36 3.28 14.22 -23.33
N SER A 37 2.48 14.62 -24.30
CA SER A 37 2.95 15.06 -25.63
C SER A 37 3.56 16.47 -25.55
N ASP A 38 4.26 16.88 -26.60
CA ASP A 38 4.79 18.24 -26.72
C ASP A 38 4.17 18.94 -27.96
N PRO A 39 3.25 19.87 -27.77
CA PRO A 39 2.63 20.35 -26.51
C PRO A 39 1.68 19.29 -25.89
N ALA A 40 1.56 19.32 -24.55
CA ALA A 40 0.63 18.46 -23.84
C ALA A 40 -0.83 18.76 -24.22
N THR A 41 -1.65 17.72 -24.32
CA THR A 41 -3.06 17.85 -24.61
C THR A 41 -3.90 18.11 -23.34
N VAL A 42 -5.07 18.68 -23.50
CA VAL A 42 -6.04 18.86 -22.40
C VAL A 42 -6.43 17.54 -21.74
N ALA A 43 -6.56 16.46 -22.53
CA ALA A 43 -6.88 15.13 -22.02
C ALA A 43 -5.76 14.56 -21.13
N GLU A 44 -4.50 14.75 -21.47
CA GLU A 44 -3.35 14.34 -20.65
C GLU A 44 -3.30 15.10 -19.33
N VAL A 45 -3.56 16.42 -19.36
CA VAL A 45 -3.65 17.22 -18.13
C VAL A 45 -4.82 16.78 -17.26
N GLN A 46 -5.99 16.52 -17.83
CA GLN A 46 -7.14 16.01 -17.07
C GLN A 46 -6.84 14.64 -16.43
N ALA A 47 -6.19 13.73 -17.20
CA ALA A 47 -5.82 12.41 -16.68
C ALA A 47 -4.83 12.48 -15.50
N MET A 48 -3.90 13.44 -15.53
CA MET A 48 -3.00 13.72 -14.42
C MET A 48 -3.78 14.18 -13.18
N LEU A 49 -4.68 15.16 -13.34
CA LEU A 49 -5.49 15.66 -12.21
C LEU A 49 -6.32 14.53 -11.59
N ASP A 50 -6.96 13.71 -12.43
CA ASP A 50 -7.79 12.59 -11.99
C ASP A 50 -6.95 11.55 -11.25
N ALA A 51 -5.76 11.21 -11.75
CA ALA A 51 -4.86 10.25 -11.13
C ALA A 51 -4.37 10.72 -9.75
N VAL A 52 -3.88 11.95 -9.64
CA VAL A 52 -3.39 12.51 -8.39
C VAL A 52 -4.53 12.66 -7.37
N ASN A 53 -5.68 13.19 -7.79
CA ASN A 53 -6.83 13.36 -6.89
C ASN A 53 -7.36 12.02 -6.38
N THR A 54 -7.43 11.00 -7.25
CA THR A 54 -7.85 9.63 -6.86
C THR A 54 -6.87 9.04 -5.87
N SER A 55 -5.56 9.15 -6.13
CA SER A 55 -4.52 8.71 -5.22
C SER A 55 -4.65 9.35 -3.83
N GLN A 56 -4.80 10.66 -3.78
CA GLN A 56 -4.93 11.39 -2.51
C GLN A 56 -6.20 11.00 -1.75
N SER A 57 -7.32 10.80 -2.44
CA SER A 57 -8.55 10.31 -1.81
C SER A 57 -8.39 8.94 -1.15
N VAL A 58 -7.61 8.03 -1.75
CA VAL A 58 -7.32 6.72 -1.16
C VAL A 58 -6.40 6.86 0.05
N LEU A 59 -5.37 7.70 -0.03
CA LEU A 59 -4.45 7.96 1.08
C LEU A 59 -5.14 8.63 2.26
N GLU A 60 -6.06 9.58 2.00
CA GLU A 60 -6.91 10.18 3.03
C GLU A 60 -7.84 9.13 3.68
N GLN A 61 -8.41 8.22 2.89
CA GLN A 61 -9.25 7.15 3.42
C GLN A 61 -8.44 6.23 4.35
N ILE A 62 -7.23 5.80 3.95
CA ILE A 62 -6.35 4.96 4.78
C ILE A 62 -5.94 5.69 6.07
N GLY A 63 -5.56 6.97 5.97
CA GLY A 63 -5.16 7.78 7.13
C GLY A 63 -6.29 7.94 8.15
N ASN A 64 -7.50 8.23 7.69
CA ASN A 64 -8.67 8.36 8.56
C ASN A 64 -9.04 7.06 9.30
N GLU A 65 -8.93 5.90 8.63
CA GLU A 65 -9.18 4.60 9.24
C GLU A 65 -8.07 4.24 10.26
N GLY A 66 -6.82 4.56 9.94
CA GLY A 66 -5.68 4.33 10.85
C GLY A 66 -5.70 5.16 12.15
N ASP A 67 -6.40 6.27 12.17
CA ASP A 67 -6.49 7.17 13.34
C ASP A 67 -7.57 6.73 14.35
N SER A 68 -8.54 5.93 13.95
CA SER A 68 -9.68 5.53 14.78
C SER A 68 -9.84 4.01 14.76
N PRO A 69 -9.17 3.30 15.68
CA PRO A 69 -9.40 1.87 15.80
C PRO A 69 -10.88 1.64 16.16
N ASP A 70 -11.61 1.11 15.22
CA ASP A 70 -13.00 0.71 15.42
C ASP A 70 -13.21 -0.79 15.16
N THR A 71 -14.43 -1.25 15.12
CA THR A 71 -14.79 -2.66 14.88
C THR A 71 -15.22 -2.92 13.44
N VAL A 72 -15.10 -1.92 12.56
CA VAL A 72 -15.43 -1.99 11.15
C VAL A 72 -14.12 -1.96 10.36
N ASN A 73 -13.85 -3.00 9.60
CA ASN A 73 -12.65 -3.05 8.77
C ASN A 73 -12.59 -1.88 7.79
N ALA A 74 -11.42 -1.35 7.58
CA ALA A 74 -11.15 -0.32 6.58
C ALA A 74 -11.79 -0.69 5.24
N VAL A 75 -12.48 0.26 4.62
CA VAL A 75 -13.25 0.02 3.39
C VAL A 75 -12.37 0.09 2.13
N VAL A 76 -11.05 0.21 2.30
CA VAL A 76 -10.09 0.31 1.18
C VAL A 76 -9.91 -1.03 0.49
N THR A 77 -10.13 -1.04 -0.83
CA THR A 77 -9.95 -2.23 -1.66
C THR A 77 -8.57 -2.25 -2.33
N VAL A 78 -8.10 -3.44 -2.72
CA VAL A 78 -6.86 -3.57 -3.53
C VAL A 78 -6.95 -2.80 -4.84
N ALA A 79 -8.14 -2.73 -5.45
CA ALA A 79 -8.36 -1.92 -6.65
C ALA A 79 -8.06 -0.43 -6.40
N GLN A 80 -8.48 0.10 -5.26
CA GLN A 80 -8.17 1.48 -4.84
C GLN A 80 -6.68 1.66 -4.52
N ILE A 81 -6.07 0.73 -3.76
CA ILE A 81 -4.63 0.74 -3.46
C ILE A 81 -3.80 0.83 -4.76
N ASN A 82 -4.19 0.11 -5.81
CA ASN A 82 -3.52 0.13 -7.11
C ASN A 82 -3.67 1.46 -7.88
N THR A 83 -4.51 2.40 -7.44
CA THR A 83 -4.60 3.75 -8.01
C THR A 83 -3.66 4.76 -7.35
N ILE A 84 -2.96 4.37 -6.29
CA ILE A 84 -2.01 5.26 -5.59
C ILE A 84 -0.85 5.63 -6.52
N SER A 85 -0.47 6.89 -6.51
CA SER A 85 0.64 7.43 -7.30
C SER A 85 1.58 8.27 -6.40
N PRO A 86 2.92 8.02 -6.43
CA PRO A 86 3.61 6.95 -7.18
C PRO A 86 3.09 5.55 -6.84
N ALA A 87 3.14 4.63 -7.82
CA ALA A 87 2.55 3.32 -7.67
C ALA A 87 3.19 2.50 -6.53
N VAL A 88 2.36 1.91 -5.68
CA VAL A 88 2.75 0.84 -4.75
C VAL A 88 2.82 -0.50 -5.48
N THR A 89 3.52 -1.46 -4.93
CA THR A 89 3.73 -2.78 -5.53
C THR A 89 3.32 -3.91 -4.60
N GLY A 90 2.92 -5.05 -5.16
CA GLY A 90 2.63 -6.26 -4.38
C GLY A 90 1.23 -6.30 -3.76
N ALA A 91 0.33 -5.38 -4.07
CA ALA A 91 -1.05 -5.46 -3.62
C ALA A 91 -1.74 -6.70 -4.23
N ASN A 92 -2.09 -7.67 -3.37
CA ASN A 92 -2.67 -8.95 -3.77
C ASN A 92 -4.16 -9.00 -3.40
N PRO A 93 -5.07 -9.18 -4.38
CA PRO A 93 -6.51 -9.26 -4.09
C PRO A 93 -6.92 -10.38 -3.11
N ALA A 94 -6.14 -11.46 -3.02
CA ALA A 94 -6.39 -12.53 -2.06
C ALA A 94 -6.16 -12.10 -0.59
N TYR A 95 -5.43 -11.01 -0.37
CA TYR A 95 -5.07 -10.49 0.95
C TYR A 95 -5.79 -9.19 1.29
N GLU A 96 -6.82 -8.79 0.53
CA GLU A 96 -7.55 -7.53 0.73
C GLU A 96 -8.04 -7.36 2.17
N THR A 97 -8.69 -8.37 2.73
CA THR A 97 -9.16 -8.34 4.12
C THR A 97 -8.00 -8.19 5.11
N LEU A 98 -6.86 -8.81 4.84
CA LEU A 98 -5.68 -8.72 5.72
C LEU A 98 -5.05 -7.33 5.70
N TYR A 99 -5.07 -6.63 4.57
CA TYR A 99 -4.64 -5.24 4.51
C TYR A 99 -5.59 -4.34 5.32
N GLN A 100 -6.89 -4.57 5.21
CA GLN A 100 -7.92 -3.86 5.98
C GLN A 100 -7.73 -4.08 7.49
N ASP A 101 -7.60 -5.35 7.91
CA ASP A 101 -7.33 -5.72 9.31
C ASP A 101 -6.02 -5.10 9.82
N TYR A 102 -4.99 -4.99 8.95
CA TYR A 102 -3.71 -4.36 9.32
C TYR A 102 -3.88 -2.88 9.61
N ILE A 103 -4.64 -2.15 8.78
CA ILE A 103 -4.93 -0.73 9.00
C ILE A 103 -5.65 -0.55 10.34
N ASP A 104 -6.72 -1.31 10.59
CA ASP A 104 -7.55 -1.19 11.78
C ASP A 104 -6.80 -1.54 13.08
N THR A 105 -5.90 -2.53 13.02
CA THR A 105 -5.20 -3.02 14.22
C THR A 105 -3.90 -2.29 14.53
N ASN A 106 -3.43 -1.43 13.62
CA ASN A 106 -2.18 -0.69 13.76
C ASN A 106 -2.40 0.83 13.69
N PRO A 107 -3.26 1.41 14.57
CA PRO A 107 -3.49 2.83 14.60
C PRO A 107 -2.18 3.57 14.90
N GLY A 108 -1.95 4.67 14.23
CA GLY A 108 -0.74 5.47 14.38
C GLY A 108 0.46 5.01 13.55
N LEU A 109 0.34 3.93 12.74
CA LEU A 109 1.31 3.63 11.68
C LEU A 109 1.04 4.41 10.39
N PHE A 110 -0.13 5.01 10.27
CA PHE A 110 -0.53 5.82 9.12
C PHE A 110 -0.72 7.27 9.56
N SER A 111 -0.13 8.20 8.82
CA SER A 111 -0.42 9.62 8.93
C SER A 111 -1.79 9.94 8.30
N ASP A 112 -2.33 11.10 8.58
CA ASP A 112 -3.56 11.61 7.95
C ASP A 112 -3.25 12.87 7.10
N PRO A 113 -3.27 12.77 5.77
CA PRO A 113 -3.44 11.55 4.95
C PRO A 113 -2.25 10.58 5.06
N ALA A 114 -2.49 9.28 4.82
CA ALA A 114 -1.43 8.28 4.78
C ALA A 114 -0.43 8.60 3.67
N THR A 115 0.82 8.21 3.87
CA THR A 115 1.85 8.34 2.82
C THR A 115 1.95 7.07 1.98
N VAL A 116 2.43 7.21 0.75
CA VAL A 116 2.71 6.07 -0.14
C VAL A 116 3.69 5.07 0.50
N ALA A 117 4.67 5.57 1.27
CA ALA A 117 5.64 4.74 1.96
C ALA A 117 5.01 3.90 3.09
N GLU A 118 4.06 4.44 3.84
CA GLU A 118 3.31 3.71 4.87
C GLU A 118 2.44 2.61 4.26
N VAL A 119 1.77 2.90 3.15
CA VAL A 119 0.98 1.90 2.41
C VAL A 119 1.88 0.80 1.87
N GLN A 120 3.04 1.14 1.28
CA GLN A 120 4.00 0.12 0.82
C GLN A 120 4.50 -0.75 1.97
N ALA A 121 4.83 -0.15 3.13
CA ALA A 121 5.27 -0.88 4.30
C ALA A 121 4.19 -1.86 4.83
N MET A 122 2.92 -1.48 4.80
CA MET A 122 1.79 -2.36 5.10
C MET A 122 1.74 -3.55 4.14
N LEU A 123 1.79 -3.30 2.83
CA LEU A 123 1.77 -4.35 1.81
C LEU A 123 2.92 -5.35 2.02
N ASP A 124 4.13 -4.84 2.26
CA ASP A 124 5.32 -5.65 2.50
C ASP A 124 5.18 -6.50 3.77
N ALA A 125 4.66 -5.93 4.86
CA ALA A 125 4.47 -6.62 6.13
C ALA A 125 3.45 -7.76 6.00
N VAL A 126 2.28 -7.50 5.41
CA VAL A 126 1.23 -8.51 5.22
C VAL A 126 1.70 -9.61 4.26
N ASN A 127 2.30 -9.25 3.12
CA ASN A 127 2.78 -10.22 2.14
C ASN A 127 3.89 -11.11 2.73
N THR A 128 4.82 -10.54 3.50
CA THR A 128 5.88 -11.29 4.19
C THR A 128 5.26 -12.26 5.19
N SER A 129 4.30 -11.81 6.00
CA SER A 129 3.58 -12.65 6.95
C SER A 129 2.91 -13.85 6.26
N GLN A 130 2.17 -13.59 5.17
CA GLN A 130 1.48 -14.64 4.43
C GLN A 130 2.45 -15.63 3.79
N SER A 131 3.57 -15.16 3.24
CA SER A 131 4.62 -16.03 2.68
C SER A 131 5.19 -16.99 3.73
N VAL A 132 5.40 -16.53 4.97
CA VAL A 132 5.88 -17.39 6.07
C VAL A 132 4.81 -18.41 6.47
N LEU A 133 3.54 -17.99 6.56
CA LEU A 133 2.43 -18.91 6.90
C LEU A 133 2.22 -19.97 5.82
N GLU A 134 2.34 -19.61 4.54
CA GLU A 134 2.27 -20.54 3.41
C GLU A 134 3.43 -21.54 3.45
N GLN A 135 4.64 -21.07 3.78
CA GLN A 135 5.81 -21.95 3.94
C GLN A 135 5.59 -22.96 5.06
N ILE A 136 5.14 -22.51 6.24
CA ILE A 136 4.81 -23.42 7.38
C ILE A 136 3.71 -24.41 6.97
N GLY A 137 2.65 -23.95 6.30
CA GLY A 137 1.55 -24.80 5.87
C GLY A 137 1.98 -25.87 4.87
N THR A 138 2.86 -25.52 3.93
CA THR A 138 3.38 -26.45 2.93
C THR A 138 4.25 -27.54 3.58
N GLU A 139 5.09 -27.18 4.53
CA GLU A 139 5.91 -28.14 5.28
C GLU A 139 5.05 -29.06 6.16
N GLY A 140 4.00 -28.52 6.79
CA GLY A 140 3.08 -29.28 7.65
C GLY A 140 2.22 -30.30 6.88
N ASP A 141 1.99 -30.12 5.60
CA ASP A 141 1.17 -31.00 4.76
C ASP A 141 1.93 -32.22 4.20
N SER A 142 3.26 -32.19 4.20
CA SER A 142 4.11 -33.24 3.64
C SER A 142 5.15 -33.70 4.67
N PRO A 143 4.86 -34.73 5.47
CA PRO A 143 5.89 -35.28 6.33
C PRO A 143 7.02 -35.83 5.47
N ASP A 144 8.11 -35.13 5.44
CA ASP A 144 9.34 -35.50 4.73
C ASP A 144 10.52 -35.62 5.71
N THR A 145 11.72 -35.82 5.20
CA THR A 145 12.95 -35.92 5.96
C THR A 145 13.76 -34.64 5.95
N VAL A 146 13.20 -33.58 5.39
CA VAL A 146 13.82 -32.26 5.30
C VAL A 146 13.12 -31.34 6.29
N ASN A 147 13.86 -30.77 7.21
CA ASN A 147 13.28 -29.85 8.18
C ASN A 147 12.74 -28.59 7.51
N ALA A 148 11.65 -28.08 8.00
CA ALA A 148 11.07 -26.81 7.55
C ALA A 148 12.14 -25.69 7.57
N VAL A 149 12.25 -24.95 6.50
CA VAL A 149 13.27 -23.90 6.35
C VAL A 149 12.84 -22.59 7.08
N VAL A 150 11.77 -22.62 7.86
CA VAL A 150 11.25 -21.45 8.57
C VAL A 150 12.11 -21.16 9.81
N THR A 151 12.65 -19.95 9.86
CA THR A 151 13.45 -19.47 10.99
C THR A 151 12.60 -18.72 12.02
N VAL A 152 13.07 -18.62 13.26
CA VAL A 152 12.42 -17.78 14.29
C VAL A 152 12.36 -16.31 13.86
N ALA A 153 13.33 -15.82 13.11
CA ALA A 153 13.28 -14.47 12.55
C ALA A 153 12.09 -14.31 11.61
N GLN A 154 11.79 -15.29 10.77
CA GLN A 154 10.61 -15.29 9.89
C GLN A 154 9.31 -15.41 10.69
N ILE A 155 9.25 -16.32 11.69
CA ILE A 155 8.07 -16.44 12.58
C ILE A 155 7.74 -15.09 13.23
N ASN A 156 8.75 -14.33 13.64
CA ASN A 156 8.55 -13.01 14.26
C ASN A 156 8.08 -11.91 13.27
N THR A 157 8.01 -12.19 11.97
CA THR A 157 7.40 -11.28 10.97
C THR A 157 5.92 -11.53 10.76
N ILE A 158 5.34 -12.59 11.35
CA ILE A 158 3.92 -12.91 11.21
C ILE A 158 3.07 -11.81 11.86
N SER A 159 2.03 -11.39 11.15
CA SER A 159 1.05 -10.41 11.64
C SER A 159 -0.36 -11.02 11.55
N PRO A 160 -1.17 -10.96 12.63
CA PRO A 160 -0.86 -10.44 13.97
C PRO A 160 0.30 -11.17 14.63
N ALA A 161 1.05 -10.47 15.49
CA ALA A 161 2.30 -10.95 16.04
C ALA A 161 2.16 -12.28 16.82
N VAL A 162 2.96 -13.27 16.43
CA VAL A 162 3.14 -14.51 17.19
C VAL A 162 4.12 -14.25 18.33
N THR A 163 3.77 -14.67 19.53
CA THR A 163 4.60 -14.45 20.73
C THR A 163 5.21 -15.76 21.22
N GLY A 164 6.39 -15.65 21.84
CA GLY A 164 7.06 -16.79 22.48
C GLY A 164 8.00 -17.56 21.57
N ALA A 165 8.17 -17.18 20.31
CA ALA A 165 9.18 -17.78 19.45
C ALA A 165 10.61 -17.49 20.00
N ASN A 166 11.35 -18.56 20.35
CA ASN A 166 12.66 -18.46 21.00
C ASN A 166 13.74 -18.98 20.06
N PRO A 167 14.74 -18.17 19.69
CA PRO A 167 15.83 -18.60 18.80
C PRO A 167 16.58 -19.83 19.28
N ALA A 168 16.62 -20.06 20.60
CA ALA A 168 17.26 -21.26 21.16
C ALA A 168 16.52 -22.56 20.82
N TYR A 169 15.29 -22.49 20.36
CA TYR A 169 14.45 -23.62 20.01
C TYR A 169 14.12 -23.68 18.52
N GLU A 170 14.80 -22.93 17.68
CA GLU A 170 14.53 -22.86 16.23
C GLU A 170 14.52 -24.25 15.58
N THR A 171 15.53 -25.08 15.85
CA THR A 171 15.58 -26.46 15.34
C THR A 171 14.37 -27.30 15.78
N LEU A 172 13.91 -27.12 17.03
CA LEU A 172 12.75 -27.85 17.53
C LEU A 172 11.45 -27.44 16.84
N TYR A 173 11.32 -26.16 16.46
CA TYR A 173 10.17 -25.70 15.68
C TYR A 173 10.17 -26.26 14.25
N GLN A 174 11.36 -26.47 13.69
CA GLN A 174 11.54 -27.04 12.36
C GLN A 174 11.31 -28.56 12.34
N ASP A 175 11.58 -29.26 13.45
CA ASP A 175 11.42 -30.71 13.57
C ASP A 175 10.00 -31.16 13.94
N TYR A 176 9.10 -30.22 14.34
CA TYR A 176 7.76 -30.51 14.83
C TYR A 176 6.74 -30.60 13.71
#